data_73dc5c4b8dc52271e3e0b23e869d5fc8
#
_entry.id   73dc5c4b8dc52271e3e0b23e869d5fc8
#
_cell.length_a   1.000
_cell.length_b   1.000
_cell.length_c   1.000
_cell.angle_alpha   90.00
_cell.angle_beta   90.00
_cell.angle_gamma   90.00
#
_symmetry.space_group_name_H-M   'P 1'
#
loop_
_entity.id
_entity.type
_entity.pdbx_description
1 polymer ?
#
loop_
_entity_poly.entity_id
_entity_poly.type
_entity_poly.pdbx_seq_one_letter_code
_entity_poly.pdbx_strand_id
1 'polypeptide(L)'
;VLEKGEAVEAVVKAKEAGKIRYIGYSGDGENALFAIRMGVFSTLQTSFNIVDQKARYEVLPAAVEAGMGIIAKRPIANGAFGKSASPYSYADAYFDRSKSMTVPEGAPEDGIELALRFTLSQDAIDTAIVGTTKLANAQKNIATLSAGPLEGSVVDSLHSQFDELGGDW
;
A
#
# COMPACT_ATOMS: atom_id res chain seq x y z
N VAL A 1 -13.42 -14.78 -10.07
CA VAL A 1 -13.94 -15.18 -8.75
C VAL A 1 -15.05 -14.23 -8.32
N LEU A 2 -14.82 -12.91 -8.31
CA LEU A 2 -15.85 -11.92 -7.90
C LEU A 2 -17.08 -11.97 -8.81
N GLU A 3 -16.91 -12.03 -10.13
CA GLU A 3 -18.00 -12.07 -11.11
C GLU A 3 -18.94 -13.27 -10.94
N LYS A 4 -18.43 -14.42 -10.49
CA LYS A 4 -19.25 -15.61 -10.20
C LYS A 4 -20.09 -15.48 -8.95
N GLY A 5 -19.73 -14.56 -8.03
CA GLY A 5 -20.48 -14.25 -6.82
C GLY A 5 -20.41 -15.26 -5.67
N GLU A 6 -20.10 -16.52 -5.93
CA GLU A 6 -20.16 -17.62 -4.93
C GLU A 6 -19.35 -17.32 -3.66
N ALA A 7 -18.10 -16.83 -3.82
CA ALA A 7 -17.26 -16.47 -2.68
C ALA A 7 -17.82 -15.25 -1.92
N VAL A 8 -18.39 -14.29 -2.64
CA VAL A 8 -19.00 -13.10 -2.05
C VAL A 8 -20.25 -13.49 -1.25
N GLU A 9 -21.13 -14.32 -1.81
CA GLU A 9 -22.29 -14.85 -1.09
C GLU A 9 -21.89 -15.57 0.21
N ALA A 10 -20.83 -16.37 0.17
CA ALA A 10 -20.38 -17.12 1.34
C ALA A 10 -19.94 -16.19 2.47
N VAL A 11 -19.18 -15.11 2.17
CA VAL A 11 -18.75 -14.15 3.20
C VAL A 11 -19.89 -13.24 3.66
N VAL A 12 -20.86 -12.91 2.80
CA VAL A 12 -22.06 -12.17 3.18
C VAL A 12 -22.91 -13.00 4.16
N LYS A 13 -23.17 -14.28 3.85
CA LYS A 13 -23.85 -15.20 4.77
C LYS A 13 -23.13 -15.35 6.12
N ALA A 14 -21.78 -15.35 6.11
CA ALA A 14 -21.00 -15.40 7.34
C ALA A 14 -21.18 -14.13 8.19
N LYS A 15 -21.27 -12.96 7.55
CA LYS A 15 -21.57 -11.69 8.21
C LYS A 15 -22.99 -11.67 8.78
N GLU A 16 -24.00 -12.06 8.00
CA GLU A 16 -25.38 -12.16 8.43
C GLU A 16 -25.57 -13.12 9.61
N ALA A 17 -24.81 -14.22 9.62
CA ALA A 17 -24.78 -15.19 10.72
C ALA A 17 -23.98 -14.70 11.94
N GLY A 18 -23.44 -13.47 11.94
CA GLY A 18 -22.66 -12.89 13.05
C GLY A 18 -21.29 -13.51 13.26
N LYS A 19 -20.78 -14.33 12.32
CA LYS A 19 -19.47 -14.97 12.42
C LYS A 19 -18.32 -14.00 12.17
N ILE A 20 -18.56 -12.96 11.37
CA ILE A 20 -17.62 -11.87 11.06
C ILE A 20 -18.37 -10.55 11.13
N ARG A 21 -17.64 -9.47 11.46
CA ARG A 21 -18.22 -8.12 11.53
C ARG A 21 -18.12 -7.38 10.21
N TYR A 22 -17.00 -7.51 9.52
CA TYR A 22 -16.69 -6.79 8.29
C TYR A 22 -16.15 -7.75 7.23
N ILE A 23 -16.33 -7.38 5.97
CA ILE A 23 -15.82 -8.11 4.81
C ILE A 23 -14.81 -7.21 4.13
N GLY A 24 -13.60 -7.70 3.85
CA GLY A 24 -12.57 -6.97 3.12
C GLY A 24 -12.24 -7.64 1.79
N TYR A 25 -11.76 -6.84 0.86
CA TYR A 25 -11.21 -7.30 -0.40
C TYR A 25 -9.71 -6.99 -0.49
N SER A 26 -8.94 -7.89 -1.08
CA SER A 26 -7.53 -7.63 -1.40
C SER A 26 -7.29 -7.80 -2.90
N GLY A 27 -6.91 -6.72 -3.54
CA GLY A 27 -6.58 -6.68 -4.97
C GLY A 27 -6.07 -5.32 -5.38
N ASP A 28 -5.71 -5.19 -6.66
CA ASP A 28 -5.13 -4.00 -7.24
C ASP A 28 -5.85 -3.64 -8.55
N GLY A 29 -5.70 -2.40 -9.02
CA GLY A 29 -6.18 -1.93 -10.32
C GLY A 29 -7.67 -2.18 -10.56
N GLU A 30 -8.02 -2.61 -11.78
CA GLU A 30 -9.40 -2.85 -12.20
C GLU A 30 -10.15 -3.84 -11.30
N ASN A 31 -9.47 -4.85 -10.74
CA ASN A 31 -10.11 -5.78 -9.83
C ASN A 31 -10.51 -5.12 -8.51
N ALA A 32 -9.71 -4.17 -8.02
CA ALA A 32 -10.05 -3.38 -6.84
C ALA A 32 -11.23 -2.45 -7.13
N LEU A 33 -11.23 -1.75 -8.28
CA LEU A 33 -12.33 -0.89 -8.71
C LEU A 33 -13.63 -1.69 -8.88
N PHE A 34 -13.56 -2.90 -9.44
CA PHE A 34 -14.71 -3.79 -9.53
C PHE A 34 -15.27 -4.15 -8.15
N ALA A 35 -14.40 -4.52 -7.20
CA ALA A 35 -14.80 -4.85 -5.84
C ALA A 35 -15.42 -3.65 -5.11
N ILE A 36 -14.86 -2.43 -5.28
CA ILE A 36 -15.43 -1.21 -4.72
C ILE A 36 -16.87 -0.99 -5.23
N ARG A 37 -17.07 -1.11 -6.54
CA ARG A 37 -18.41 -0.97 -7.18
C ARG A 37 -19.44 -1.98 -6.71
N MET A 38 -19.02 -3.14 -6.17
CA MET A 38 -19.96 -4.13 -5.60
C MET A 38 -20.65 -3.64 -4.33
N GLY A 39 -20.08 -2.69 -3.59
CA GLY A 39 -20.67 -2.09 -2.38
C GLY A 39 -20.82 -3.05 -1.19
N VAL A 40 -20.17 -4.22 -1.19
CA VAL A 40 -20.28 -5.23 -0.12
C VAL A 40 -19.08 -5.25 0.82
N PHE A 41 -17.97 -4.68 0.40
CA PHE A 41 -16.71 -4.68 1.15
C PHE A 41 -16.57 -3.44 2.02
N SER A 42 -16.18 -3.63 3.26
CA SER A 42 -15.95 -2.55 4.23
C SER A 42 -14.50 -2.07 4.21
N THR A 43 -13.57 -2.90 3.72
CA THR A 43 -12.15 -2.55 3.63
C THR A 43 -11.56 -3.00 2.30
N LEU A 44 -10.58 -2.23 1.82
CA LEU A 44 -9.75 -2.55 0.67
C LEU A 44 -8.29 -2.71 1.12
N GLN A 45 -7.67 -3.83 0.76
CA GLN A 45 -6.23 -4.02 0.89
C GLN A 45 -5.60 -3.96 -0.49
N THR A 46 -4.84 -2.88 -0.78
CA THR A 46 -4.22 -2.63 -2.09
C THR A 46 -2.75 -2.32 -1.97
N SER A 47 -1.99 -2.53 -3.05
CA SER A 47 -0.56 -2.18 -3.10
C SER A 47 -0.39 -0.67 -3.15
N PHE A 48 0.47 -0.16 -2.27
CA PHE A 48 0.92 1.23 -2.33
C PHE A 48 2.29 1.38 -1.66
N ASN A 49 3.23 1.98 -2.35
CA ASN A 49 4.56 2.32 -1.85
C ASN A 49 5.27 3.33 -2.78
N ILE A 50 6.49 3.75 -2.44
CA ILE A 50 7.27 4.74 -3.21
C ILE A 50 7.35 4.40 -4.71
N VAL A 51 7.52 3.14 -5.07
CA VAL A 51 7.72 2.68 -6.46
C VAL A 51 6.47 2.01 -7.07
N ASP A 52 5.33 2.12 -6.40
CA ASP A 52 4.05 1.59 -6.86
C ASP A 52 2.92 2.49 -6.31
N GLN A 53 2.62 3.55 -7.05
CA GLN A 53 1.67 4.59 -6.64
C GLN A 53 0.43 4.66 -7.54
N LYS A 54 0.24 3.73 -8.48
CA LYS A 54 -0.89 3.78 -9.44
C LYS A 54 -2.26 3.80 -8.76
N ALA A 55 -2.38 3.17 -7.58
CA ALA A 55 -3.63 3.21 -6.82
C ALA A 55 -4.07 4.65 -6.46
N ARG A 56 -3.14 5.61 -6.38
CA ARG A 56 -3.40 7.03 -6.07
C ARG A 56 -4.36 7.70 -7.04
N TYR A 57 -4.35 7.29 -8.30
CA TYR A 57 -5.12 7.99 -9.34
C TYR A 57 -6.62 7.66 -9.33
N GLU A 58 -6.97 6.40 -9.09
CA GLU A 58 -8.36 5.95 -9.22
C GLU A 58 -8.81 5.10 -8.02
N VAL A 59 -8.01 4.11 -7.61
CA VAL A 59 -8.42 3.12 -6.62
C VAL A 59 -8.60 3.72 -5.23
N LEU A 60 -7.63 4.52 -4.75
CA LEU A 60 -7.72 5.16 -3.45
C LEU A 60 -8.87 6.18 -3.39
N PRO A 61 -9.02 7.11 -4.37
CA PRO A 61 -10.16 8.02 -4.40
C PRO A 61 -11.50 7.29 -4.40
N ALA A 62 -11.68 6.26 -5.22
CA ALA A 62 -12.91 5.48 -5.29
C ALA A 62 -13.22 4.75 -3.97
N ALA A 63 -12.20 4.21 -3.28
CA ALA A 63 -12.37 3.55 -2.00
C ALA A 63 -12.75 4.54 -0.88
N VAL A 64 -12.15 5.74 -0.88
CA VAL A 64 -12.50 6.83 0.06
C VAL A 64 -13.95 7.28 -0.16
N GLU A 65 -14.34 7.51 -1.42
CA GLU A 65 -15.73 7.88 -1.77
C GLU A 65 -16.74 6.82 -1.33
N ALA A 66 -16.36 5.54 -1.44
CA ALA A 66 -17.18 4.42 -0.98
C ALA A 66 -17.16 4.23 0.57
N GLY A 67 -16.43 5.04 1.33
CA GLY A 67 -16.31 4.95 2.79
C GLY A 67 -15.62 3.69 3.27
N MET A 68 -14.73 3.11 2.49
CA MET A 68 -13.97 1.90 2.84
C MET A 68 -12.74 2.25 3.67
N GLY A 69 -12.42 1.41 4.66
CA GLY A 69 -11.10 1.46 5.30
C GLY A 69 -10.01 0.94 4.36
N ILE A 70 -8.88 1.63 4.25
CA ILE A 70 -7.81 1.33 3.29
C ILE A 70 -6.56 0.82 3.98
N ILE A 71 -6.14 -0.39 3.57
CA ILE A 71 -4.96 -1.09 4.09
C ILE A 71 -3.90 -1.13 2.98
N ALA A 72 -2.77 -0.45 3.16
CA ALA A 72 -1.66 -0.58 2.24
C ALA A 72 -0.92 -1.90 2.44
N LYS A 73 -0.83 -2.72 1.40
CA LYS A 73 0.08 -3.86 1.35
C LYS A 73 1.36 -3.48 0.61
N ARG A 74 2.48 -4.15 0.92
CA ARG A 74 3.81 -3.87 0.37
C ARG A 74 4.33 -2.43 0.63
N PRO A 75 4.04 -1.82 1.78
CA PRO A 75 4.35 -0.40 2.03
C PRO A 75 5.84 -0.09 1.97
N ILE A 76 6.70 -1.09 2.17
CA ILE A 76 8.17 -0.97 2.07
C ILE A 76 8.72 -1.57 0.77
N ALA A 77 7.93 -1.63 -0.29
CA ALA A 77 8.32 -2.19 -1.59
C ALA A 77 9.02 -3.56 -1.48
N ASN A 78 8.48 -4.46 -0.64
CA ASN A 78 9.08 -5.76 -0.33
C ASN A 78 10.53 -5.68 0.21
N GLY A 79 10.91 -4.56 0.82
CA GLY A 79 12.26 -4.33 1.33
C GLY A 79 13.30 -4.03 0.25
N ALA A 80 12.88 -3.70 -0.96
CA ALA A 80 13.78 -3.45 -2.09
C ALA A 80 14.41 -2.06 -2.04
N PHE A 81 13.69 -1.05 -1.52
CA PHE A 81 14.13 0.34 -1.54
C PHE A 81 15.40 0.54 -0.69
N GLY A 82 16.37 1.28 -1.24
CA GLY A 82 17.65 1.56 -0.57
C GLY A 82 18.63 0.37 -0.49
N LYS A 83 18.41 -0.70 -1.26
CA LYS A 83 19.29 -1.86 -1.31
C LYS A 83 20.29 -1.78 -2.47
N SER A 84 21.44 -2.45 -2.33
CA SER A 84 22.43 -2.61 -3.41
C SER A 84 22.12 -3.78 -4.34
N ALA A 85 21.26 -4.70 -3.91
CA ALA A 85 20.78 -5.84 -4.69
C ALA A 85 19.34 -6.18 -4.31
N SER A 86 18.59 -6.81 -5.23
CA SER A 86 17.26 -7.30 -4.92
C SER A 86 17.32 -8.34 -3.79
N PRO A 87 16.47 -8.20 -2.77
CA PRO A 87 16.50 -9.13 -1.63
C PRO A 87 16.03 -10.55 -2.02
N TYR A 88 15.18 -10.70 -3.03
CA TYR A 88 14.67 -11.97 -3.57
C TYR A 88 13.83 -11.71 -4.84
N SER A 89 13.67 -12.70 -5.70
CA SER A 89 13.05 -12.58 -7.03
C SER A 89 11.66 -11.91 -7.04
N TYR A 90 10.87 -12.12 -6.00
CA TYR A 90 9.55 -11.48 -5.86
C TYR A 90 9.64 -9.95 -5.69
N ALA A 91 10.80 -9.42 -5.31
CA ALA A 91 11.05 -8.00 -5.14
C ALA A 91 11.74 -7.35 -6.35
N ASP A 92 12.14 -8.14 -7.37
CA ASP A 92 12.98 -7.67 -8.50
C ASP A 92 12.37 -6.43 -9.19
N ALA A 93 11.07 -6.47 -9.51
CA ALA A 93 10.41 -5.35 -10.18
C ALA A 93 10.46 -4.06 -9.33
N TYR A 94 10.22 -4.14 -8.03
CA TYR A 94 10.32 -2.99 -7.14
C TYR A 94 11.77 -2.51 -6.97
N PHE A 95 12.71 -3.45 -6.93
CA PHE A 95 14.13 -3.12 -6.86
C PHE A 95 14.58 -2.37 -8.11
N ASP A 96 14.22 -2.84 -9.30
CA ASP A 96 14.56 -2.19 -10.55
C ASP A 96 13.97 -0.78 -10.66
N ARG A 97 12.72 -0.61 -10.31
CA ARG A 97 12.05 0.71 -10.23
C ARG A 97 12.74 1.64 -9.24
N SER A 98 13.16 1.12 -8.08
CA SER A 98 13.82 1.91 -7.04
C SER A 98 15.14 2.53 -7.47
N LYS A 99 15.83 1.92 -8.44
CA LYS A 99 17.09 2.46 -9.01
C LYS A 99 16.90 3.77 -9.79
N SER A 100 15.71 3.99 -10.30
CA SER A 100 15.39 5.20 -11.07
C SER A 100 14.95 6.36 -10.19
N MET A 101 14.65 6.11 -8.92
CA MET A 101 14.23 7.13 -7.98
C MET A 101 15.40 7.62 -7.11
N THR A 102 15.38 8.89 -6.78
CA THR A 102 16.36 9.53 -5.89
C THR A 102 15.72 9.81 -4.53
N VAL A 103 16.55 9.75 -3.47
CA VAL A 103 16.10 10.13 -2.12
C VAL A 103 16.02 11.66 -2.06
N PRO A 104 14.82 12.25 -1.77
CA PRO A 104 14.69 13.70 -1.68
C PRO A 104 15.50 14.30 -0.52
N GLU A 105 15.86 15.58 -0.64
CA GLU A 105 16.45 16.34 0.47
C GLU A 105 15.49 16.37 1.66
N GLY A 106 16.00 16.20 2.86
CA GLY A 106 15.21 16.17 4.10
C GLY A 106 14.52 14.82 4.38
N ALA A 107 14.66 13.85 3.48
CA ALA A 107 14.13 12.50 3.70
C ALA A 107 14.97 11.71 4.73
N PRO A 108 14.37 10.74 5.47
CA PRO A 108 15.11 9.82 6.30
C PRO A 108 16.17 9.04 5.49
N GLU A 109 17.36 8.86 6.09
CA GLU A 109 18.44 8.07 5.46
C GLU A 109 18.10 6.58 5.37
N ASP A 110 17.30 6.06 6.31
CA ASP A 110 16.85 4.67 6.31
C ASP A 110 15.72 4.47 5.28
N GLY A 111 16.00 3.74 4.22
CA GLY A 111 15.05 3.50 3.13
C GLY A 111 13.77 2.77 3.56
N ILE A 112 13.79 1.95 4.62
CA ILE A 112 12.58 1.29 5.15
C ILE A 112 11.73 2.31 5.92
N GLU A 113 12.36 3.18 6.71
CA GLU A 113 11.67 4.28 7.39
C GLU A 113 11.03 5.22 6.37
N LEU A 114 11.79 5.67 5.37
CA LEU A 114 11.31 6.52 4.30
C LEU A 114 10.08 5.91 3.61
N ALA A 115 10.17 4.64 3.19
CA ALA A 115 9.10 3.96 2.48
C ALA A 115 7.84 3.79 3.34
N LEU A 116 7.99 3.41 4.61
CA LEU A 116 6.85 3.22 5.52
C LEU A 116 6.17 4.55 5.83
N ARG A 117 6.95 5.60 6.15
CA ARG A 117 6.41 6.94 6.42
C ARG A 117 5.77 7.54 5.18
N PHE A 118 6.35 7.38 3.99
CA PHE A 118 5.74 7.81 2.74
C PHE A 118 4.35 7.21 2.55
N THR A 119 4.23 5.89 2.73
CA THR A 119 2.94 5.20 2.61
C THR A 119 1.92 5.73 3.62
N LEU A 120 2.33 5.92 4.87
CA LEU A 120 1.46 6.40 5.94
C LEU A 120 1.25 7.93 5.95
N SER A 121 1.94 8.68 5.08
CA SER A 121 1.67 10.11 4.84
C SER A 121 0.55 10.34 3.83
N GLN A 122 -0.07 9.29 3.30
CA GLN A 122 -1.21 9.43 2.39
C GLN A 122 -2.51 9.50 3.19
N ASP A 123 -3.25 10.58 3.09
CA ASP A 123 -4.53 10.79 3.82
C ASP A 123 -5.56 9.68 3.57
N ALA A 124 -5.50 9.04 2.41
CA ALA A 124 -6.40 7.96 2.03
C ALA A 124 -6.06 6.62 2.71
N ILE A 125 -4.89 6.46 3.32
CA ILE A 125 -4.42 5.17 3.85
C ILE A 125 -4.58 5.15 5.37
N ASP A 126 -5.46 4.29 5.87
CA ASP A 126 -5.72 4.16 7.31
C ASP A 126 -4.66 3.32 8.03
N THR A 127 -4.07 2.34 7.36
CA THR A 127 -3.06 1.46 7.95
C THR A 127 -2.22 0.76 6.90
N ALA A 128 -1.07 0.22 7.33
CA ALA A 128 -0.16 -0.53 6.47
C ALA A 128 0.24 -1.86 7.12
N ILE A 129 0.42 -2.91 6.30
CA ILE A 129 0.87 -4.22 6.78
C ILE A 129 2.30 -4.50 6.35
N VAL A 130 3.16 -4.80 7.32
CA VAL A 130 4.57 -5.15 7.12
C VAL A 130 4.85 -6.51 7.75
N GLY A 131 5.17 -7.49 6.91
CA GLY A 131 5.60 -8.83 7.36
C GLY A 131 7.06 -8.85 7.78
N THR A 132 7.38 -9.43 8.94
CA THR A 132 8.75 -9.70 9.37
C THR A 132 8.82 -10.89 10.30
N THR A 133 9.92 -11.65 10.24
CA THR A 133 10.24 -12.74 11.17
C THR A 133 11.22 -12.30 12.28
N LYS A 134 11.69 -11.04 12.23
CA LYS A 134 12.67 -10.49 13.19
C LYS A 134 11.99 -9.50 14.11
N LEU A 135 12.01 -9.77 15.41
CA LEU A 135 11.44 -8.88 16.44
C LEU A 135 12.01 -7.45 16.36
N ALA A 136 13.31 -7.32 16.15
CA ALA A 136 13.96 -6.02 16.01
C ALA A 136 13.38 -5.18 14.85
N ASN A 137 13.03 -5.82 13.72
CA ASN A 137 12.39 -5.11 12.61
C ASN A 137 10.97 -4.66 12.99
N ALA A 138 10.21 -5.50 13.70
CA ALA A 138 8.87 -5.13 14.15
C ALA A 138 8.94 -3.92 15.10
N GLN A 139 9.87 -3.96 16.07
CA GLN A 139 10.09 -2.85 17.02
C GLN A 139 10.50 -1.56 16.29
N LYS A 140 11.41 -1.66 15.30
CA LYS A 140 11.83 -0.52 14.50
C LYS A 140 10.65 0.06 13.69
N ASN A 141 9.87 -0.77 13.04
CA ASN A 141 8.69 -0.33 12.28
C ASN A 141 7.67 0.40 13.17
N ILE A 142 7.45 -0.10 14.41
CA ILE A 142 6.58 0.58 15.38
C ILE A 142 7.19 1.93 15.81
N ALA A 143 8.48 1.99 16.06
CA ALA A 143 9.17 3.24 16.43
C ALA A 143 9.09 4.29 15.31
N THR A 144 9.15 3.86 14.05
CA THR A 144 8.98 4.73 12.86
C THR A 144 7.63 5.49 12.88
N LEU A 145 6.56 4.88 13.41
CA LEU A 145 5.25 5.54 13.53
C LEU A 145 5.30 6.77 14.45
N SER A 146 6.14 6.74 15.47
CA SER A 146 6.29 7.86 16.42
C SER A 146 6.99 9.08 15.80
N ALA A 147 7.66 8.92 14.66
CA ALA A 147 8.27 10.03 13.91
C ALA A 147 7.23 10.84 13.12
N GLY A 148 5.99 10.34 13.01
CA GLY A 148 4.91 11.00 12.29
C GLY A 148 5.06 10.96 10.76
N PRO A 149 4.22 11.71 10.02
CA PRO A 149 4.28 11.79 8.57
C PRO A 149 5.60 12.42 8.09
N LEU A 150 5.92 12.23 6.81
CA LEU A 150 7.00 12.96 6.15
C LEU A 150 6.61 14.43 5.94
N GLU A 151 7.62 15.29 5.79
CA GLU A 151 7.43 16.66 5.33
C GLU A 151 6.77 16.64 3.93
N GLY A 152 5.82 17.57 3.70
CA GLY A 152 5.08 17.62 2.44
C GLY A 152 5.97 17.71 1.21
N SER A 153 7.08 18.47 1.27
CA SER A 153 8.06 18.59 0.17
C SER A 153 8.71 17.25 -0.21
N VAL A 154 8.94 16.39 0.77
CA VAL A 154 9.49 15.03 0.53
C VAL A 154 8.45 14.16 -0.16
N VAL A 155 7.19 14.20 0.31
CA VAL A 155 6.07 13.45 -0.29
C VAL A 155 5.84 13.92 -1.73
N ASP A 156 5.76 15.22 -1.97
CA ASP A 156 5.55 15.82 -3.30
C ASP A 156 6.67 15.46 -4.27
N SER A 157 7.92 15.48 -3.81
CA SER A 157 9.06 15.05 -4.62
C SER A 157 8.96 13.58 -5.05
N LEU A 158 8.56 12.68 -4.14
CA LEU A 158 8.38 11.25 -4.45
C LEU A 158 7.17 10.99 -5.37
N HIS A 159 6.12 11.81 -5.25
CA HIS A 159 5.00 11.77 -6.20
C HIS A 159 5.42 12.23 -7.59
N SER A 160 6.12 13.37 -7.68
CA SER A 160 6.59 13.90 -8.97
C SER A 160 7.52 12.94 -9.69
N GLN A 161 8.47 12.33 -8.97
CA GLN A 161 9.36 11.32 -9.54
C GLN A 161 8.58 10.11 -10.07
N PHE A 162 7.56 9.65 -9.35
CA PHE A 162 6.72 8.54 -9.82
C PHE A 162 5.90 8.94 -11.05
N ASP A 163 5.37 10.16 -11.10
CA ASP A 163 4.59 10.67 -12.24
C ASP A 163 5.45 10.74 -13.51
N GLU A 164 6.74 11.07 -13.38
CA GLU A 164 7.69 11.13 -14.49
C GLU A 164 8.17 9.74 -14.95
N LEU A 165 8.39 8.82 -14.02
CA LEU A 165 9.08 7.55 -14.27
C LEU A 165 8.12 6.35 -14.31
N GLY A 166 6.99 6.45 -13.63
CA GLY A 166 6.13 5.30 -13.31
C GLY A 166 5.08 4.96 -14.37
N GLY A 167 5.03 5.66 -15.50
CA GLY A 167 4.01 5.46 -16.52
C GLY A 167 3.91 4.01 -17.03
N ASP A 168 5.04 3.35 -17.17
CA ASP A 168 5.16 1.96 -17.66
C ASP A 168 5.35 0.91 -16.55
N TRP A 169 5.24 1.30 -15.29
CA TRP A 169 5.47 0.41 -14.13
C TRP A 169 4.25 -0.41 -13.73
#